data_3e79ef072e2f110a9e4f236d1aa1ad18
#
_entry.id   3e79ef072e2f110a9e4f236d1aa1ad18
#
_cell.length_a   1.000
_cell.length_b   1.000
_cell.length_c   1.000
_cell.angle_alpha   90.00
_cell.angle_beta   90.00
_cell.angle_gamma   90.00
#
_symmetry.space_group_name_H-M   'P 1'
#
loop_
_entity.id
_entity.type
_entity.pdbx_description
1 polymer ?
#
loop_
_entity_poly.entity_id
_entity_poly.type
_entity_poly.pdbx_seq_one_letter_code
_entity_poly.pdbx_strand_id
1 'polypeptide(L)'
;MAVIEYDEYKQKLLALEPTLGELEKALGIPKAREELAELQGFWNDLERSQQVSRQVKRLENKIKKHDKLVSEWEDTLTLCEMAQEEDDPSQLDDVVEGYNTLEKEISERRLAALLSGEYDGNNAILTFHAGAGGTEAQDWTEMLYRMYTRWAERHGYTIS
;
A
#
# COMPACT_ATOMS: atom_id res chain seq x y z
N MET A 1 -23.87 11.63 -21.75
CA MET A 1 -23.80 11.02 -20.41
C MET A 1 -22.37 10.58 -20.11
N ALA A 2 -21.68 9.85 -20.95
CA ALA A 2 -20.29 9.42 -20.72
C ALA A 2 -19.29 10.56 -20.39
N VAL A 3 -19.38 11.70 -21.06
CA VAL A 3 -18.50 12.86 -20.81
C VAL A 3 -18.62 13.37 -19.37
N ILE A 4 -19.82 13.40 -18.80
CA ILE A 4 -20.04 13.85 -17.40
C ILE A 4 -19.41 12.85 -16.41
N GLU A 5 -19.47 11.55 -16.72
CA GLU A 5 -18.89 10.50 -15.90
C GLU A 5 -17.35 10.55 -15.94
N TYR A 6 -16.74 10.80 -17.08
CA TYR A 6 -15.30 11.04 -17.20
C TYR A 6 -14.84 12.28 -16.43
N ASP A 7 -15.59 13.39 -16.51
CA ASP A 7 -15.29 14.59 -15.71
C ASP A 7 -15.28 14.29 -14.22
N GLU A 8 -16.24 13.49 -13.75
CA GLU A 8 -16.30 13.07 -12.36
C GLU A 8 -15.08 12.24 -11.93
N TYR A 9 -14.71 11.22 -12.74
CA TYR A 9 -13.55 10.39 -12.42
C TYR A 9 -12.23 11.13 -12.57
N LYS A 10 -12.11 12.02 -13.54
CA LYS A 10 -10.96 12.92 -13.67
C LYS A 10 -10.77 13.77 -12.41
N GLN A 11 -11.84 14.36 -11.89
CA GLN A 11 -11.76 15.13 -10.63
C GLN A 11 -11.37 14.25 -9.44
N LYS A 12 -11.89 13.03 -9.36
CA LYS A 12 -11.51 12.06 -8.32
C LYS A 12 -10.05 11.66 -8.41
N LEU A 13 -9.53 11.40 -9.61
CA LEU A 13 -8.12 11.07 -9.84
C LEU A 13 -7.19 12.24 -9.47
N LEU A 14 -7.52 13.46 -9.88
CA LEU A 14 -6.77 14.65 -9.49
C LEU A 14 -6.78 14.89 -7.98
N ALA A 15 -7.87 14.54 -7.29
CA ALA A 15 -7.95 14.62 -5.84
C ALA A 15 -7.05 13.60 -5.12
N LEU A 16 -6.59 12.53 -5.79
CA LEU A 16 -5.62 11.58 -5.23
C LEU A 16 -4.17 12.10 -5.27
N GLU A 17 -3.84 13.04 -6.14
CA GLU A 17 -2.47 13.59 -6.28
C GLU A 17 -1.89 14.10 -4.95
N PRO A 18 -2.58 14.99 -4.19
CA PRO A 18 -2.06 15.43 -2.91
C PRO A 18 -1.89 14.28 -1.91
N THR A 19 -2.79 13.28 -1.95
CA THR A 19 -2.71 12.10 -1.09
C THR A 19 -1.48 11.24 -1.42
N LEU A 20 -1.13 11.10 -2.70
CA LEU A 20 0.11 10.44 -3.14
C LEU A 20 1.35 11.19 -2.64
N GLY A 21 1.36 12.53 -2.69
CA GLY A 21 2.45 13.35 -2.15
C GLY A 21 2.58 13.25 -0.63
N GLU A 22 1.47 13.15 0.10
CA GLU A 22 1.49 12.89 1.55
C GLU A 22 2.02 11.49 1.86
N LEU A 23 1.61 10.48 1.07
CA LEU A 23 2.05 9.10 1.20
C LEU A 23 3.56 8.97 0.91
N GLU A 24 4.07 9.66 -0.10
CA GLU A 24 5.49 9.73 -0.41
C GLU A 24 6.31 10.21 0.80
N LYS A 25 5.86 11.29 1.45
CA LYS A 25 6.48 11.85 2.66
C LYS A 25 6.35 10.91 3.85
N ALA A 26 5.16 10.36 4.09
CA ALA A 26 4.90 9.44 5.21
C ALA A 26 5.72 8.15 5.10
N LEU A 27 5.89 7.63 3.89
CA LEU A 27 6.77 6.50 3.61
C LEU A 27 8.26 6.86 3.66
N GLY A 28 8.62 8.16 3.71
CA GLY A 28 10.01 8.62 3.68
C GLY A 28 10.73 8.22 2.38
N ILE A 29 10.04 8.27 1.26
CA ILE A 29 10.63 7.92 -0.06
C ILE A 29 11.79 8.84 -0.45
N PRO A 30 11.72 10.18 -0.25
CA PRO A 30 12.86 11.07 -0.55
C PRO A 30 14.12 10.63 0.20
N LYS A 31 13.99 10.38 1.50
CA LYS A 31 15.11 9.92 2.34
C LYS A 31 15.63 8.54 1.89
N ALA A 32 14.72 7.63 1.51
CA ALA A 32 15.10 6.32 0.99
C ALA A 32 15.89 6.40 -0.32
N ARG A 33 15.57 7.37 -1.20
CA ARG A 33 16.33 7.63 -2.44
C ARG A 33 17.74 8.17 -2.15
N GLU A 34 17.88 9.08 -1.17
CA GLU A 34 19.18 9.60 -0.73
C GLU A 34 20.05 8.50 -0.14
N GLU A 35 19.51 7.71 0.81
CA GLU A 35 20.20 6.58 1.41
C GLU A 35 20.63 5.55 0.37
N LEU A 36 19.80 5.27 -0.62
CA LEU A 36 20.13 4.35 -1.71
C LEU A 36 21.30 4.85 -2.54
N ALA A 37 21.31 6.15 -2.86
CA ALA A 37 22.41 6.77 -3.62
C ALA A 37 23.73 6.71 -2.85
N GLU A 38 23.71 6.95 -1.53
CA GLU A 38 24.89 6.84 -0.67
C GLU A 38 25.43 5.41 -0.60
N LEU A 39 24.55 4.41 -0.45
CA LEU A 39 24.92 3.00 -0.34
C LEU A 39 25.51 2.43 -1.63
N GLN A 40 25.14 2.95 -2.80
CA GLN A 40 25.73 2.54 -4.08
C GLN A 40 27.22 2.88 -4.22
N GLY A 41 27.77 3.79 -3.40
CA GLY A 41 29.19 4.13 -3.34
C GLY A 41 30.06 3.21 -2.45
N PHE A 42 29.47 2.28 -1.69
CA PHE A 42 30.14 1.57 -0.59
C PHE A 42 30.55 0.10 -0.86
N TRP A 43 30.85 -0.28 -2.08
CA TRP A 43 31.09 -1.69 -2.50
C TRP A 43 32.42 -2.32 -2.03
N ASN A 44 33.21 -1.70 -1.16
CA ASN A 44 34.59 -2.12 -0.88
C ASN A 44 34.82 -2.98 0.38
N ASP A 45 33.79 -3.42 1.11
CA ASP A 45 33.95 -4.20 2.34
C ASP A 45 33.06 -5.46 2.35
N LEU A 46 33.68 -6.66 2.35
CA LEU A 46 32.98 -7.94 2.11
C LEU A 46 32.00 -8.33 3.22
N GLU A 47 32.28 -8.04 4.49
CA GLU A 47 31.37 -8.38 5.61
C GLU A 47 30.20 -7.39 5.72
N ARG A 48 30.43 -6.14 5.40
CA ARG A 48 29.40 -5.12 5.26
C ARG A 48 28.51 -5.33 4.03
N SER A 49 29.04 -5.96 2.99
CA SER A 49 28.36 -6.07 1.69
C SER A 49 27.02 -6.80 1.78
N GLN A 50 26.89 -7.81 2.62
CA GLN A 50 25.62 -8.55 2.78
C GLN A 50 24.54 -7.72 3.50
N GLN A 51 24.92 -6.96 4.52
CA GLN A 51 23.98 -6.07 5.23
C GLN A 51 23.57 -4.91 4.34
N VAL A 52 24.54 -4.28 3.66
CA VAL A 52 24.32 -3.22 2.69
C VAL A 52 23.43 -3.71 1.53
N SER A 53 23.70 -4.90 0.97
CA SER A 53 22.87 -5.47 -0.10
C SER A 53 21.41 -5.70 0.34
N ARG A 54 21.19 -6.15 1.57
CA ARG A 54 19.81 -6.30 2.12
C ARG A 54 19.14 -4.95 2.29
N GLN A 55 19.87 -3.94 2.75
CA GLN A 55 19.34 -2.59 2.95
C GLN A 55 19.02 -1.94 1.60
N VAL A 56 19.93 -2.03 0.62
CA VAL A 56 19.72 -1.56 -0.76
C VAL A 56 18.45 -2.20 -1.34
N LYS A 57 18.33 -3.54 -1.29
CA LYS A 57 17.15 -4.24 -1.81
C LYS A 57 15.85 -3.82 -1.12
N ARG A 58 15.90 -3.55 0.19
CA ARG A 58 14.74 -3.05 0.94
C ARG A 58 14.32 -1.66 0.47
N LEU A 59 15.30 -0.75 0.29
CA LEU A 59 15.06 0.61 -0.18
C LEU A 59 14.55 0.62 -1.63
N GLU A 60 15.20 -0.15 -2.52
CA GLU A 60 14.75 -0.31 -3.91
C GLU A 60 13.31 -0.81 -4.00
N ASN A 61 12.96 -1.85 -3.24
CA ASN A 61 11.60 -2.38 -3.22
C ASN A 61 10.59 -1.35 -2.70
N LYS A 62 10.97 -0.54 -1.71
CA LYS A 62 10.11 0.50 -1.15
C LYS A 62 9.86 1.60 -2.18
N ILE A 63 10.91 2.08 -2.83
CA ILE A 63 10.84 3.10 -3.88
C ILE A 63 10.02 2.57 -5.06
N LYS A 64 10.37 1.37 -5.57
CA LYS A 64 9.68 0.75 -6.70
C LYS A 64 8.17 0.57 -6.47
N LYS A 65 7.77 0.19 -5.26
CA LYS A 65 6.34 0.07 -4.93
C LYS A 65 5.62 1.41 -5.00
N HIS A 66 6.28 2.49 -4.53
CA HIS A 66 5.69 3.82 -4.60
C HIS A 66 5.63 4.32 -6.04
N ASP A 67 6.74 4.22 -6.79
CA ASP A 67 6.80 4.67 -8.18
C ASP A 67 5.79 3.94 -9.06
N LYS A 68 5.57 2.63 -8.80
CA LYS A 68 4.51 1.87 -9.48
C LYS A 68 3.12 2.46 -9.23
N LEU A 69 2.81 2.85 -8.00
CA LEU A 69 1.52 3.44 -7.66
C LEU A 69 1.30 4.80 -8.35
N VAL A 70 2.38 5.61 -8.43
CA VAL A 70 2.34 6.89 -9.15
C VAL A 70 2.12 6.66 -10.65
N SER A 71 2.84 5.69 -11.24
CA SER A 71 2.66 5.35 -12.66
C SER A 71 1.24 4.86 -12.95
N GLU A 72 0.67 3.99 -12.11
CA GLU A 72 -0.71 3.51 -12.28
C GLU A 72 -1.73 4.66 -12.19
N TRP A 73 -1.48 5.66 -11.33
CA TRP A 73 -2.30 6.86 -11.25
C TRP A 73 -2.18 7.72 -12.52
N GLU A 74 -0.94 7.96 -13.01
CA GLU A 74 -0.70 8.71 -14.25
C GLU A 74 -1.34 8.02 -15.45
N ASP A 75 -1.19 6.70 -15.56
CA ASP A 75 -1.76 5.89 -16.63
C ASP A 75 -3.30 5.96 -16.63
N THR A 76 -3.93 5.83 -15.45
CA THR A 76 -5.39 5.90 -15.31
C THR A 76 -5.92 7.30 -15.61
N LEU A 77 -5.19 8.36 -15.21
CA LEU A 77 -5.56 9.74 -15.51
C LEU A 77 -5.46 10.01 -17.03
N THR A 78 -4.37 9.55 -17.65
CA THR A 78 -4.15 9.68 -19.09
C THR A 78 -5.25 8.96 -19.88
N LEU A 79 -5.58 7.72 -19.48
CA LEU A 79 -6.68 6.98 -20.11
C LEU A 79 -8.01 7.73 -19.99
N CYS A 80 -8.31 8.29 -18.82
CA CYS A 80 -9.52 9.09 -18.60
C CYS A 80 -9.55 10.33 -19.50
N GLU A 81 -8.43 11.05 -19.65
CA GLU A 81 -8.32 12.23 -20.51
C GLU A 81 -8.49 11.89 -22.00
N MET A 82 -7.83 10.84 -22.47
CA MET A 82 -7.94 10.38 -23.86
C MET A 82 -9.36 9.93 -24.19
N ALA A 83 -9.98 9.12 -23.32
CA ALA A 83 -11.34 8.65 -23.53
C ALA A 83 -12.37 9.80 -23.48
N GLN A 84 -12.12 10.83 -22.70
CA GLN A 84 -12.93 12.04 -22.65
C GLN A 84 -12.80 12.86 -23.95
N GLU A 85 -11.59 13.01 -24.48
CA GLU A 85 -11.32 13.75 -25.73
C GLU A 85 -11.94 13.06 -26.94
N GLU A 86 -11.90 11.72 -26.97
CA GLU A 86 -12.44 10.91 -28.06
C GLU A 86 -13.95 10.65 -27.95
N ASP A 87 -14.57 11.06 -26.83
CA ASP A 87 -15.98 10.76 -26.47
C ASP A 87 -16.30 9.25 -26.55
N ASP A 88 -15.33 8.41 -26.12
CA ASP A 88 -15.41 6.95 -26.17
C ASP A 88 -15.95 6.37 -24.84
N PRO A 89 -17.24 5.99 -24.77
CA PRO A 89 -17.82 5.44 -23.56
C PRO A 89 -17.34 4.02 -23.23
N SER A 90 -16.66 3.34 -24.14
CA SER A 90 -16.24 1.94 -23.91
C SER A 90 -15.10 1.82 -22.91
N GLN A 91 -14.33 2.88 -22.67
CA GLN A 91 -13.22 2.92 -21.73
C GLN A 91 -13.63 3.28 -20.30
N LEU A 92 -14.92 3.63 -20.09
CA LEU A 92 -15.37 4.10 -18.78
C LEU A 92 -15.20 3.03 -17.67
N ASP A 93 -15.50 1.78 -17.98
CA ASP A 93 -15.37 0.68 -17.01
C ASP A 93 -13.91 0.50 -16.58
N ASP A 94 -12.95 0.61 -17.50
CA ASP A 94 -11.51 0.51 -17.22
C ASP A 94 -11.03 1.67 -16.33
N VAL A 95 -11.49 2.89 -16.60
CA VAL A 95 -11.19 4.07 -15.75
C VAL A 95 -11.73 3.90 -14.33
N VAL A 96 -12.98 3.41 -14.22
CA VAL A 96 -13.64 3.16 -12.92
C VAL A 96 -12.89 2.08 -12.13
N GLU A 97 -12.50 0.98 -12.76
CA GLU A 97 -11.74 -0.11 -12.14
C GLU A 97 -10.35 0.38 -11.69
N GLY A 98 -9.65 1.13 -12.56
CA GLY A 98 -8.36 1.73 -12.25
C GLY A 98 -8.44 2.65 -11.04
N TYR A 99 -9.43 3.57 -11.01
CA TYR A 99 -9.66 4.46 -9.86
C TYR A 99 -9.94 3.68 -8.56
N ASN A 100 -10.85 2.71 -8.59
CA ASN A 100 -11.20 1.93 -7.39
C ASN A 100 -10.00 1.15 -6.85
N THR A 101 -9.15 0.63 -7.74
CA THR A 101 -7.93 -0.09 -7.38
C THR A 101 -6.93 0.86 -6.71
N LEU A 102 -6.71 2.04 -7.30
CA LEU A 102 -5.82 3.07 -6.76
C LEU A 102 -6.30 3.58 -5.40
N GLU A 103 -7.58 3.91 -5.24
CA GLU A 103 -8.15 4.38 -3.98
C GLU A 103 -7.94 3.36 -2.86
N LYS A 104 -8.19 2.09 -3.15
CA LYS A 104 -7.97 0.99 -2.21
C LYS A 104 -6.50 0.85 -1.83
N GLU A 105 -5.60 0.78 -2.82
CA GLU A 105 -4.16 0.64 -2.55
C GLU A 105 -3.58 1.83 -1.79
N ILE A 106 -3.96 3.05 -2.13
CA ILE A 106 -3.54 4.27 -1.43
C ILE A 106 -4.02 4.24 0.02
N SER A 107 -5.28 3.85 0.26
CA SER A 107 -5.86 3.77 1.61
C SER A 107 -5.16 2.73 2.47
N GLU A 108 -4.89 1.54 1.93
CA GLU A 108 -4.16 0.46 2.61
C GLU A 108 -2.72 0.89 2.96
N ARG A 109 -2.02 1.51 2.02
CA ARG A 109 -0.64 1.98 2.23
C ARG A 109 -0.57 3.16 3.19
N ARG A 110 -1.57 4.05 3.17
CA ARG A 110 -1.67 5.15 4.14
C ARG A 110 -1.85 4.60 5.55
N LEU A 111 -2.71 3.62 5.74
CA LEU A 111 -2.88 2.95 7.03
C LEU A 111 -1.59 2.28 7.49
N ALA A 112 -0.91 1.55 6.60
CA ALA A 112 0.38 0.92 6.91
C ALA A 112 1.47 1.94 7.24
N ALA A 113 1.48 3.12 6.60
CA ALA A 113 2.43 4.19 6.89
C ALA A 113 2.22 4.84 8.27
N LEU A 114 0.98 4.88 8.76
CA LEU A 114 0.66 5.35 10.11
C LEU A 114 1.15 4.37 11.19
N LEU A 115 1.28 3.10 10.85
CA LEU A 115 1.80 2.04 11.72
C LEU A 115 3.30 1.83 11.46
N SER A 116 4.12 2.87 11.68
CA SER A 116 5.56 2.88 11.39
C SER A 116 6.42 3.04 12.63
N GLY A 117 5.92 2.66 13.81
CA GLY A 117 6.65 2.65 15.07
C GLY A 117 7.80 1.63 15.07
N GLU A 118 8.72 1.78 16.01
CA GLU A 118 9.93 0.94 16.14
C GLU A 118 9.61 -0.57 16.18
N TYR A 119 8.45 -0.93 16.74
CA TYR A 119 8.02 -2.33 16.94
C TYR A 119 7.02 -2.84 15.90
N ASP A 120 6.48 -1.96 15.06
CA ASP A 120 5.40 -2.32 14.10
C ASP A 120 5.85 -3.30 13.01
N GLY A 121 7.16 -3.41 12.79
CA GLY A 121 7.75 -4.39 11.88
C GLY A 121 8.03 -5.77 12.51
N ASN A 122 7.78 -5.95 13.80
CA ASN A 122 8.06 -7.18 14.53
C ASN A 122 6.87 -8.15 14.45
N ASN A 123 7.15 -9.42 14.81
CA ASN A 123 6.09 -10.42 14.94
C ASN A 123 5.20 -10.08 16.14
N ALA A 124 3.89 -10.23 15.97
CA ALA A 124 2.90 -9.99 17.01
C ALA A 124 2.50 -11.29 17.70
N ILE A 125 2.32 -11.22 19.02
CA ILE A 125 1.72 -12.30 19.82
C ILE A 125 0.32 -11.83 20.23
N LEU A 126 -0.70 -12.52 19.72
CA LEU A 126 -2.10 -12.28 20.05
C LEU A 126 -2.56 -13.31 21.07
N THR A 127 -3.04 -12.84 22.22
CA THR A 127 -3.58 -13.70 23.27
C THR A 127 -5.08 -13.41 23.44
N PHE A 128 -5.89 -14.45 23.39
CA PHE A 128 -7.34 -14.35 23.56
C PHE A 128 -7.74 -14.94 24.90
N HIS A 129 -8.47 -14.17 25.70
CA HIS A 129 -8.95 -14.59 27.00
C HIS A 129 -10.47 -14.54 27.04
N ALA A 130 -11.10 -15.66 27.34
CA ALA A 130 -12.51 -15.67 27.68
C ALA A 130 -12.71 -14.94 29.01
N GLY A 131 -13.57 -13.92 29.03
CA GLY A 131 -13.92 -13.22 30.25
C GLY A 131 -14.86 -14.05 31.17
N ALA A 132 -15.49 -13.41 32.15
CA ALA A 132 -16.35 -14.06 33.12
C ALA A 132 -17.72 -14.54 32.59
N GLY A 133 -17.92 -14.58 31.28
CA GLY A 133 -19.23 -14.88 30.61
C GLY A 133 -19.55 -16.37 30.40
N GLY A 134 -18.83 -17.29 31.04
CA GLY A 134 -19.10 -18.73 30.88
C GLY A 134 -18.86 -19.28 29.46
N THR A 135 -19.66 -20.25 29.02
CA THR A 135 -19.51 -20.95 27.73
C THR A 135 -19.66 -19.98 26.56
N GLU A 136 -20.57 -19.02 26.61
CA GLU A 136 -20.79 -18.04 25.55
C GLU A 136 -19.57 -17.14 25.32
N ALA A 137 -18.83 -16.80 26.40
CA ALA A 137 -17.60 -16.03 26.29
C ALA A 137 -16.47 -16.86 25.66
N GLN A 138 -16.45 -18.17 25.88
CA GLN A 138 -15.52 -19.10 25.24
C GLN A 138 -15.82 -19.23 23.75
N ASP A 139 -17.07 -19.41 23.36
CA ASP A 139 -17.50 -19.48 21.95
C ASP A 139 -17.16 -18.19 21.21
N TRP A 140 -17.41 -17.03 21.85
CA TRP A 140 -17.05 -15.74 21.28
C TRP A 140 -15.52 -15.60 21.08
N THR A 141 -14.75 -16.04 22.05
CA THR A 141 -13.29 -16.03 21.98
C THR A 141 -12.77 -16.91 20.84
N GLU A 142 -13.36 -18.09 20.64
CA GLU A 142 -13.04 -18.97 19.53
C GLU A 142 -13.39 -18.33 18.17
N MET A 143 -14.52 -17.63 18.09
CA MET A 143 -14.90 -16.88 16.87
C MET A 143 -13.87 -15.79 16.54
N LEU A 144 -13.41 -15.03 17.53
CA LEU A 144 -12.38 -14.01 17.36
C LEU A 144 -11.05 -14.64 16.93
N TYR A 145 -10.64 -15.74 17.56
CA TYR A 145 -9.45 -16.47 17.16
C TYR A 145 -9.51 -16.90 15.70
N ARG A 146 -10.61 -17.49 15.25
CA ARG A 146 -10.80 -17.89 13.86
C ARG A 146 -10.80 -16.69 12.91
N MET A 147 -11.37 -15.56 13.32
CA MET A 147 -11.40 -14.33 12.53
C MET A 147 -9.98 -13.81 12.28
N TYR A 148 -9.18 -13.69 13.32
CA TYR A 148 -7.80 -13.20 13.22
C TYR A 148 -6.88 -14.19 12.48
N THR A 149 -7.05 -15.47 12.69
CA THR A 149 -6.31 -16.51 11.95
C THR A 149 -6.56 -16.39 10.44
N ARG A 150 -7.83 -16.33 10.03
CA ARG A 150 -8.18 -16.18 8.60
C ARG A 150 -7.73 -14.83 8.02
N TRP A 151 -7.74 -13.79 8.83
CA TRP A 151 -7.23 -12.49 8.39
C TRP A 151 -5.73 -12.57 8.14
N ALA A 152 -4.98 -13.14 9.07
CA ALA A 152 -3.54 -13.29 8.97
C ALA A 152 -3.14 -14.15 7.75
N GLU A 153 -3.81 -15.28 7.52
CA GLU A 153 -3.59 -16.14 6.34
C GLU A 153 -3.80 -15.37 5.02
N ARG A 154 -4.89 -14.58 4.92
CA ARG A 154 -5.17 -13.78 3.71
C ARG A 154 -4.13 -12.69 3.46
N HIS A 155 -3.47 -12.20 4.51
CA HIS A 155 -2.42 -11.19 4.43
C HIS A 155 -1.00 -11.77 4.37
N GLY A 156 -0.87 -13.10 4.22
CA GLY A 156 0.41 -13.77 4.03
C GLY A 156 1.27 -13.89 5.29
N TYR A 157 0.65 -13.76 6.48
CA TYR A 157 1.34 -14.00 7.75
C TYR A 157 1.46 -15.51 8.03
N THR A 158 2.60 -15.91 8.56
CA THR A 158 2.79 -17.27 9.10
C THR A 158 2.27 -17.32 10.53
N ILE A 159 1.39 -18.28 10.82
CA ILE A 159 0.80 -18.47 12.15
C ILE A 159 1.44 -19.71 12.78
N SER A 160 1.92 -19.59 14.01
CA SER A 160 2.50 -20.69 14.79
C SER A 160 1.76 -20.89 16.08
#